data_386d94e24b7e5b685d1fcb5495e0b7ac
#
_entry.id   386d94e24b7e5b685d1fcb5495e0b7ac
#
_cell.length_a   1.000
_cell.length_b   1.000
_cell.length_c   1.000
_cell.angle_alpha   90.00
_cell.angle_beta   90.00
_cell.angle_gamma   90.00
#
_symmetry.space_group_name_H-M   'P 1'
#
loop_
_entity.id
_entity.type
_entity.pdbx_description
1 polymer ?
#
loop_
_entity_poly.entity_id
_entity_poly.type
_entity_poly.pdbx_seq_one_letter_code
_entity_poly.pdbx_strand_id
1 'polypeptide(L)'
;MEQRRPLAHFTSALRHPVFIDGKNYSGAPPLLATPLLREQFLTRFVAEAAALRHAIFVPLGPKVGGAVEFAAEKARLDRNRVPAGVPHPSGANAERIAFFLGRKERQALSPQVRPERLIAARTELKAKIAMLAAG
;
A
#
# COMPACT_ATOMS: atom_id res chain seq x y z
N MET A 1 -33.08 -6.73 -2.72
CA MET A 1 -31.81 -6.37 -3.39
C MET A 1 -30.69 -6.41 -2.39
N GLU A 2 -29.87 -7.40 -2.46
CA GLU A 2 -28.67 -7.49 -1.64
C GLU A 2 -27.70 -6.40 -2.14
N GLN A 3 -27.49 -5.35 -1.34
CA GLN A 3 -26.48 -4.35 -1.65
C GLN A 3 -25.12 -5.06 -1.62
N ARG A 4 -24.53 -5.31 -2.79
CA ARG A 4 -23.16 -5.80 -2.88
C ARG A 4 -22.26 -4.78 -2.18
N ARG A 5 -21.73 -5.15 -1.01
CA ARG A 5 -20.72 -4.34 -0.33
C ARG A 5 -19.51 -4.20 -1.25
N PRO A 6 -18.93 -3.00 -1.38
CA PRO A 6 -17.74 -2.83 -2.20
C PRO A 6 -16.63 -3.76 -1.70
N LEU A 7 -16.01 -4.51 -2.60
CA LEU A 7 -14.90 -5.40 -2.28
C LEU A 7 -13.60 -4.65 -1.99
N ALA A 8 -13.52 -3.39 -2.40
CA ALA A 8 -12.35 -2.55 -2.21
C ALA A 8 -12.72 -1.27 -1.45
N HIS A 9 -11.89 -0.93 -0.48
CA HIS A 9 -11.95 0.31 0.29
C HIS A 9 -10.66 1.09 0.09
N PHE A 10 -10.77 2.35 -0.32
CA PHE A 10 -9.62 3.23 -0.50
C PHE A 10 -9.49 4.13 0.71
N THR A 11 -8.28 4.19 1.24
CA THR A 11 -7.96 5.04 2.38
C THR A 11 -6.58 5.66 2.23
N SER A 12 -6.22 6.55 3.12
CA SER A 12 -4.93 7.21 3.16
C SER A 12 -4.30 7.04 4.54
N ALA A 13 -2.96 6.88 4.56
CA ALA A 13 -2.21 6.82 5.81
C ALA A 13 -2.39 8.10 6.65
N LEU A 14 -2.51 9.24 5.99
CA LEU A 14 -2.86 10.51 6.62
C LEU A 14 -4.25 10.94 6.17
N ARG A 15 -5.16 11.06 7.11
CA ARG A 15 -6.57 11.38 6.84
C ARG A 15 -6.79 12.83 6.39
N HIS A 16 -5.96 13.74 6.86
CA HIS A 16 -6.02 15.15 6.52
C HIS A 16 -4.91 15.54 5.55
N PRO A 17 -5.14 16.50 4.64
CA PRO A 17 -4.11 17.04 3.80
C PRO A 17 -2.95 17.60 4.65
N VAL A 18 -1.73 17.32 4.24
CA VAL A 18 -0.51 17.84 4.87
C VAL A 18 0.28 18.65 3.85
N PHE A 19 0.64 19.84 4.25
CA PHE A 19 1.44 20.76 3.44
C PHE A 19 2.74 21.07 4.17
N ILE A 20 3.83 21.08 3.43
CA ILE A 20 5.16 21.50 3.90
C ILE A 20 5.66 22.58 2.96
N ASP A 21 5.96 23.76 3.47
CA ASP A 21 6.39 24.92 2.68
C ASP A 21 5.43 25.21 1.50
N GLY A 22 4.13 25.13 1.75
CA GLY A 22 3.08 25.37 0.75
C GLY A 22 2.92 24.29 -0.33
N LYS A 23 3.63 23.17 -0.21
CA LYS A 23 3.55 22.02 -1.14
C LYS A 23 2.91 20.81 -0.47
N ASN A 24 2.22 20.00 -1.25
CA ASN A 24 1.68 18.74 -0.78
C ASN A 24 2.77 17.83 -0.20
N TYR A 25 2.51 17.21 0.93
CA TYR A 25 3.38 16.21 1.53
C TYR A 25 3.63 15.04 0.59
N SER A 26 4.88 14.73 0.35
CA SER A 26 5.32 13.68 -0.59
C SER A 26 6.05 12.51 0.09
N GLY A 27 5.94 12.39 1.42
CA GLY A 27 6.63 11.37 2.20
C GLY A 27 7.97 11.81 2.80
N ALA A 28 8.31 13.09 2.70
CA ALA A 28 9.45 13.70 3.39
C ALA A 28 8.98 14.96 4.14
N PRO A 29 9.37 15.13 5.43
CA PRO A 29 10.10 14.18 6.27
C PRO A 29 9.34 12.86 6.52
N PRO A 30 10.01 11.78 6.96
CA PRO A 30 9.35 10.48 7.15
C PRO A 30 8.17 10.56 8.14
N LEU A 31 7.05 9.95 7.79
CA LEU A 31 5.81 9.99 8.55
C LEU A 31 6.00 9.53 10.02
N LEU A 32 6.64 8.39 10.21
CA LEU A 32 6.81 7.81 11.56
C LEU A 32 7.85 8.55 12.40
N ALA A 33 8.76 9.28 11.78
CA ALA A 33 9.78 10.09 12.47
C ALA A 33 9.28 11.49 12.83
N THR A 34 8.16 11.93 12.30
CA THR A 34 7.60 13.26 12.51
C THR A 34 6.48 13.18 13.55
N PRO A 35 6.63 13.73 14.77
CA PRO A 35 5.69 13.51 15.87
C PRO A 35 4.23 13.78 15.53
N LEU A 36 3.93 14.92 14.91
CA LEU A 36 2.57 15.28 14.54
C LEU A 36 1.96 14.32 13.50
N LEU A 37 2.73 13.93 12.49
CA LEU A 37 2.27 12.99 11.45
C LEU A 37 2.08 11.59 12.03
N ARG A 38 2.99 11.17 12.89
CA ARG A 38 2.91 9.89 13.59
C ARG A 38 1.67 9.84 14.49
N GLU A 39 1.37 10.88 15.22
CA GLU A 39 0.17 10.95 16.07
C GLU A 39 -1.11 10.83 15.23
N GLN A 40 -1.25 11.60 14.16
CA GLN A 40 -2.38 11.48 13.24
C GLN A 40 -2.53 10.07 12.67
N PHE A 41 -1.43 9.46 12.27
CA PHE A 41 -1.40 8.11 11.75
C PHE A 41 -1.87 7.09 12.79
N LEU A 42 -1.35 7.16 14.01
CA LEU A 42 -1.71 6.24 15.09
C LEU A 42 -3.18 6.39 15.51
N THR A 43 -3.69 7.61 15.61
CA THR A 43 -5.06 7.86 16.07
C THR A 43 -6.11 7.59 15.00
N ARG A 44 -5.77 7.65 13.74
CA ARG A 44 -6.73 7.52 12.62
C ARG A 44 -6.54 6.20 11.85
N PHE A 45 -5.39 6.04 11.21
CA PHE A 45 -5.17 4.88 10.35
C PHE A 45 -5.07 3.57 11.14
N VAL A 46 -4.37 3.55 12.26
CA VAL A 46 -4.25 2.33 13.09
C VAL A 46 -5.60 1.92 13.64
N ALA A 47 -6.44 2.86 14.05
CA ALA A 47 -7.81 2.58 14.49
C ALA A 47 -8.67 2.00 13.36
N GLU A 48 -8.58 2.56 12.15
CA GLU A 48 -9.26 2.03 10.96
C GLU A 48 -8.78 0.61 10.62
N ALA A 49 -7.47 0.38 10.65
CA ALA A 49 -6.89 -0.93 10.40
C ALA A 49 -7.38 -1.98 11.42
N ALA A 50 -7.46 -1.63 12.69
CA ALA A 50 -7.99 -2.51 13.73
C ALA A 50 -9.47 -2.86 13.50
N ALA A 51 -10.27 -1.90 13.02
CA ALA A 51 -11.67 -2.13 12.66
C ALA A 51 -11.83 -3.03 11.43
N LEU A 52 -10.87 -2.98 10.50
CA LEU A 52 -10.85 -3.75 9.26
C LEU A 52 -9.87 -4.94 9.30
N ARG A 53 -9.64 -5.51 10.46
CA ARG A 53 -8.60 -6.54 10.69
C ARG A 53 -8.68 -7.78 9.80
N HIS A 54 -9.81 -8.02 9.15
CA HIS A 54 -10.00 -9.14 8.23
C HIS A 54 -9.73 -8.76 6.76
N ALA A 55 -9.48 -7.48 6.47
CA ALA A 55 -9.13 -7.02 5.14
C ALA A 55 -7.67 -7.33 4.79
N ILE A 56 -7.37 -7.31 3.49
CA ILE A 56 -6.00 -7.26 2.98
C ILE A 56 -5.64 -5.80 2.77
N PHE A 57 -4.53 -5.36 3.34
CA PHE A 57 -4.04 -3.99 3.23
C PHE A 57 -2.96 -3.94 2.16
N VAL A 58 -3.24 -3.31 1.04
CA VAL A 58 -2.31 -3.18 -0.09
C VAL A 58 -1.70 -1.79 -0.11
N PRO A 59 -0.48 -1.60 0.44
CA PRO A 59 0.21 -0.33 0.35
C PRO A 59 0.58 -0.01 -1.10
N LEU A 60 0.20 1.16 -1.59
CA LEU A 60 0.52 1.59 -2.94
C LEU A 60 1.77 2.46 -2.93
N GLY A 61 2.90 1.84 -3.17
CA GLY A 61 4.22 2.45 -3.19
C GLY A 61 5.08 2.19 -1.96
N PRO A 62 6.40 2.33 -2.10
CA PRO A 62 7.36 1.96 -1.05
C PRO A 62 7.32 2.90 0.16
N LYS A 63 6.98 4.17 -0.03
CA LYS A 63 6.96 5.17 1.05
C LYS A 63 5.87 4.89 2.09
N VAL A 64 4.75 4.32 1.68
CA VAL A 64 3.65 3.98 2.59
C VAL A 64 3.77 2.58 3.17
N GLY A 65 4.54 1.70 2.52
CA GLY A 65 4.68 0.30 2.93
C GLY A 65 5.11 0.13 4.38
N GLY A 66 6.21 0.76 4.77
CA GLY A 66 6.72 0.69 6.15
C GLY A 66 5.74 1.24 7.19
N ALA A 67 4.98 2.28 6.85
CA ALA A 67 3.94 2.82 7.73
C ALA A 67 2.80 1.82 7.92
N VAL A 68 2.36 1.16 6.84
CA VAL A 68 1.29 0.15 6.93
C VAL A 68 1.74 -1.09 7.69
N GLU A 69 2.99 -1.54 7.53
CA GLU A 69 3.57 -2.62 8.33
C GLU A 69 3.61 -2.26 9.82
N PHE A 70 4.03 -1.06 10.15
CA PHE A 70 3.99 -0.55 11.52
C PHE A 70 2.57 -0.52 12.08
N ALA A 71 1.58 -0.07 11.29
CA ALA A 71 0.17 -0.09 11.68
C ALA A 71 -0.35 -1.51 11.91
N ALA A 72 0.04 -2.44 11.06
CA ALA A 72 -0.34 -3.86 11.21
C ALA A 72 0.19 -4.45 12.52
N GLU A 73 1.43 -4.13 12.88
CA GLU A 73 2.02 -4.54 14.16
C GLU A 73 1.25 -3.94 15.35
N LYS A 74 0.98 -2.63 15.32
CA LYS A 74 0.24 -1.93 16.40
C LYS A 74 -1.20 -2.40 16.53
N ALA A 75 -1.88 -2.68 15.42
CA ALA A 75 -3.24 -3.21 15.40
C ALA A 75 -3.30 -4.74 15.59
N ARG A 76 -2.16 -5.41 15.76
CA ARG A 76 -2.04 -6.88 15.86
C ARG A 76 -2.70 -7.61 14.69
N LEU A 77 -2.48 -7.10 13.49
CA LEU A 77 -2.94 -7.73 12.25
C LEU A 77 -2.01 -8.89 11.87
N ASP A 78 -2.58 -9.86 11.16
CA ASP A 78 -1.78 -10.89 10.50
C ASP A 78 -0.92 -10.25 9.39
N ARG A 79 0.40 -10.43 9.45
CA ARG A 79 1.35 -9.93 8.44
C ARG A 79 1.08 -10.45 7.03
N ASN A 80 0.44 -11.62 6.91
CA ASN A 80 0.01 -12.16 5.63
C ASN A 80 -1.09 -11.31 4.96
N ARG A 81 -1.68 -10.36 5.68
CA ARG A 81 -2.65 -9.41 5.15
C ARG A 81 -2.04 -8.12 4.62
N VAL A 82 -0.72 -7.98 4.65
CA VAL A 82 0.00 -6.80 4.18
C VAL A 82 1.03 -7.21 3.13
N PRO A 83 0.64 -7.39 1.85
CA PRO A 83 1.59 -7.61 0.77
C PRO A 83 2.42 -6.36 0.52
N ALA A 84 3.68 -6.53 0.11
CA ALA A 84 4.63 -5.45 -0.13
C ALA A 84 4.96 -5.30 -1.62
N GLY A 85 5.52 -4.15 -1.99
CA GLY A 85 6.16 -3.95 -3.29
C GLY A 85 5.21 -3.56 -4.45
N VAL A 86 3.93 -3.34 -4.18
CA VAL A 86 2.99 -2.87 -5.20
C VAL A 86 3.39 -1.45 -5.65
N PRO A 87 3.50 -1.16 -6.95
CA PRO A 87 3.93 0.15 -7.42
C PRO A 87 2.89 1.24 -7.12
N HIS A 88 3.38 2.45 -6.83
CA HIS A 88 2.50 3.59 -6.62
C HIS A 88 1.76 3.95 -7.92
N PRO A 89 0.44 4.22 -7.88
CA PRO A 89 -0.37 4.52 -9.06
C PRO A 89 -0.18 5.98 -9.53
N SER A 90 1.00 6.31 -9.99
CA SER A 90 1.33 7.63 -10.56
C SER A 90 1.76 7.52 -12.01
N GLY A 91 1.64 8.61 -12.77
CA GLY A 91 2.09 8.67 -14.15
C GLY A 91 3.57 8.31 -14.33
N ALA A 92 4.43 8.70 -13.37
CA ALA A 92 5.84 8.34 -13.35
C ALA A 92 6.08 6.82 -13.22
N ASN A 93 5.11 6.07 -12.74
CA ASN A 93 5.15 4.61 -12.59
C ASN A 93 4.30 3.85 -13.64
N ALA A 94 3.80 4.53 -14.66
CA ALA A 94 2.90 3.92 -15.64
C ALA A 94 3.46 2.64 -16.26
N GLU A 95 4.75 2.60 -16.57
CA GLU A 95 5.43 1.44 -17.12
C GLU A 95 5.50 0.28 -16.12
N ARG A 96 5.83 0.58 -14.85
CA ARG A 96 5.87 -0.43 -13.76
C ARG A 96 4.48 -1.01 -13.51
N ILE A 97 3.47 -0.18 -13.52
CA ILE A 97 2.06 -0.59 -13.35
C ILE A 97 1.63 -1.49 -14.50
N ALA A 98 1.92 -1.10 -15.74
CA ALA A 98 1.58 -1.90 -16.92
C ALA A 98 2.23 -3.29 -16.87
N PHE A 99 3.51 -3.36 -16.50
CA PHE A 99 4.20 -4.63 -16.33
C PHE A 99 3.64 -5.46 -15.16
N PHE A 100 3.43 -4.84 -14.01
CA PHE A 100 2.85 -5.49 -12.83
C PHE A 100 1.47 -6.10 -13.14
N LEU A 101 0.66 -5.44 -13.96
CA LEU A 101 -0.66 -5.92 -14.39
C LEU A 101 -0.62 -6.90 -15.58
N GLY A 102 0.57 -7.22 -16.10
CA GLY A 102 0.72 -8.10 -17.26
C GLY A 102 0.31 -7.48 -18.60
N ARG A 103 0.30 -6.15 -18.67
CA ARG A 103 -0.06 -5.40 -19.89
C ARG A 103 1.15 -4.94 -20.72
N LYS A 104 2.35 -5.23 -20.26
CA LYS A 104 3.60 -4.91 -20.93
C LYS A 104 4.59 -6.06 -20.80
N GLU A 105 5.26 -6.41 -21.90
CA GLU A 105 6.25 -7.48 -21.93
C GLU A 105 7.59 -7.04 -21.33
N ARG A 106 8.35 -8.02 -20.77
CA ARG A 106 9.65 -7.76 -20.16
C ARG A 106 10.63 -7.10 -21.11
N GLN A 107 10.66 -7.54 -22.37
CA GLN A 107 11.58 -7.03 -23.38
C GLN A 107 11.31 -5.56 -23.76
N ALA A 108 10.09 -5.09 -23.50
CA ALA A 108 9.68 -3.72 -23.79
C ALA A 108 9.93 -2.74 -22.63
N LEU A 109 10.51 -3.21 -21.52
CA LEU A 109 10.77 -2.38 -20.35
C LEU A 109 12.00 -1.49 -20.54
N SER A 110 11.93 -0.27 -20.02
CA SER A 110 13.08 0.62 -19.94
C SER A 110 14.11 0.12 -18.91
N PRO A 111 15.40 0.51 -19.03
CA PRO A 111 16.47 0.06 -18.12
C PRO A 111 16.24 0.44 -16.64
N GLN A 112 15.40 1.44 -16.37
CA GLN A 112 15.09 1.91 -15.02
C GLN A 112 14.11 1.00 -14.27
N VAL A 113 13.41 0.12 -14.98
CA VAL A 113 12.48 -0.83 -14.37
C VAL A 113 13.22 -2.10 -13.96
N ARG A 114 13.00 -2.54 -12.74
CA ARG A 114 13.52 -3.80 -12.19
C ARG A 114 12.41 -4.85 -12.17
N PRO A 115 12.28 -5.66 -13.23
CA PRO A 115 11.17 -6.59 -13.38
C PRO A 115 11.13 -7.63 -12.26
N GLU A 116 12.25 -8.09 -11.75
CA GLU A 116 12.34 -9.11 -10.71
C GLU A 116 11.60 -8.69 -9.43
N ARG A 117 11.72 -7.42 -9.05
CA ARG A 117 11.02 -6.88 -7.88
C ARG A 117 9.51 -6.85 -8.08
N LEU A 118 9.06 -6.49 -9.27
CA LEU A 118 7.63 -6.43 -9.61
C LEU A 118 7.03 -7.83 -9.72
N ILE A 119 7.77 -8.79 -10.27
CA ILE A 119 7.37 -10.20 -10.31
C ILE A 119 7.25 -10.76 -8.90
N ALA A 120 8.24 -10.52 -8.04
CA ALA A 120 8.21 -10.97 -6.65
C ALA A 120 7.01 -10.37 -5.88
N ALA A 121 6.77 -9.07 -6.04
CA ALA A 121 5.63 -8.39 -5.40
C ALA A 121 4.28 -8.95 -5.88
N ARG A 122 4.14 -9.21 -7.18
CA ARG A 122 2.93 -9.80 -7.75
C ARG A 122 2.71 -11.23 -7.26
N THR A 123 3.77 -12.02 -7.19
CA THR A 123 3.71 -13.40 -6.69
C THR A 123 3.31 -13.43 -5.23
N GLU A 124 3.92 -12.59 -4.39
CA GLU A 124 3.57 -12.45 -2.98
C GLU A 124 2.12 -12.05 -2.78
N LEU A 125 1.64 -11.04 -3.51
CA LEU A 125 0.26 -10.59 -3.43
C LEU A 125 -0.72 -11.72 -3.77
N LYS A 126 -0.48 -12.44 -4.86
CA LYS A 126 -1.33 -13.57 -5.26
C LYS A 126 -1.31 -14.70 -4.24
N ALA A 127 -0.14 -15.04 -3.69
CA ALA A 127 0.00 -16.08 -2.69
C ALA A 127 -0.74 -15.73 -1.39
N LYS A 128 -0.63 -14.49 -0.92
CA LYS A 128 -1.33 -14.02 0.28
C LYS A 128 -2.85 -14.02 0.08
N ILE A 129 -3.33 -13.57 -1.08
CA ILE A 129 -4.77 -13.61 -1.40
C ILE A 129 -5.27 -15.06 -1.43
N ALA A 130 -4.56 -15.96 -2.10
CA ALA A 130 -4.94 -17.37 -2.18
C ALA A 130 -4.98 -18.04 -0.81
N MET A 131 -4.00 -17.79 0.04
CA MET A 131 -3.93 -18.33 1.39
C MET A 131 -5.10 -17.84 2.26
N LEU A 132 -5.47 -16.56 2.17
CA LEU A 132 -6.58 -15.99 2.94
C LEU A 132 -7.96 -16.43 2.40
N ALA A 133 -8.06 -16.71 1.10
CA ALA A 133 -9.29 -17.23 0.49
C ALA A 133 -9.55 -18.71 0.82
N ALA A 134 -8.49 -19.47 1.14
CA ALA A 134 -8.59 -20.89 1.50
C ALA A 134 -8.93 -21.14 2.99
N GLY A 135 -8.83 -20.10 3.81
CA GLY A 135 -9.13 -20.15 5.27
C GLY A 135 -10.49 -19.55 5.62
#